data_815ac5c5ff3c39af3ba7b9f721fcabef
#
_entry.id   815ac5c5ff3c39af3ba7b9f721fcabef
#
_cell.length_a   1.000
_cell.length_b   1.000
_cell.length_c   1.000
_cell.angle_alpha   90.00
_cell.angle_beta   90.00
_cell.angle_gamma   90.00
#
_symmetry.space_group_name_H-M   'P 1'
#
loop_
_entity.id
_entity.type
_entity.pdbx_description
1 polymer ?
#
loop_
_entity_poly.entity_id
_entity_poly.type
_entity_poly.pdbx_seq_one_letter_code
_entity_poly.pdbx_strand_id
1 'polypeptide(L)'
;MSNAIVEIRDYTIEAASFEAYKQWANEMAVPWLKANLDVIDFWMDCGIEAEVSGSSPQVSSNGQPNVTWIIRWDSIEDRRARFGETMSSPEWKAIWAQHPNENGYLQMNARFLKASA
;
A
#
# COMPACT_ATOMS: atom_id res chain seq x y z
N MET A 1 2.08 14.35 24.13
CA MET A 1 2.22 13.06 23.43
C MET A 1 1.67 13.16 22.03
N SER A 2 2.35 12.55 21.10
CA SER A 2 1.91 12.53 19.71
C SER A 2 0.75 11.57 19.50
N ASN A 3 -0.23 11.97 18.69
CA ASN A 3 -1.29 11.10 18.20
C ASN A 3 -0.95 10.52 16.81
N ALA A 4 0.29 10.74 16.36
CA ALA A 4 0.74 10.28 15.06
C ALA A 4 0.72 8.76 14.96
N ILE A 5 0.31 8.28 13.80
CA ILE A 5 0.27 6.86 13.48
C ILE A 5 0.92 6.63 12.13
N VAL A 6 1.28 5.37 11.85
CA VAL A 6 1.58 4.93 10.51
C VAL A 6 0.51 3.95 10.05
N GLU A 7 0.19 4.01 8.78
CA GLU A 7 -0.67 3.05 8.12
C GLU A 7 0.21 2.21 7.21
N ILE A 8 0.24 0.90 7.46
CA ILE A 8 0.99 -0.05 6.64
C ILE A 8 0.00 -0.79 5.75
N ARG A 9 0.12 -0.59 4.46
CA ARG A 9 -0.76 -1.22 3.47
C ARG A 9 0.01 -2.32 2.75
N ASP A 10 -0.55 -3.53 2.81
CA ASP A 10 0.00 -4.70 2.13
C ASP A 10 -0.99 -5.17 1.07
N TYR A 11 -0.49 -5.39 -0.15
CA TYR A 11 -1.30 -5.95 -1.22
C TYR A 11 -0.66 -7.23 -1.74
N THR A 12 -1.51 -8.19 -2.09
CA THR A 12 -1.11 -9.33 -2.90
C THR A 12 -1.73 -9.16 -4.27
N ILE A 13 -0.90 -8.77 -5.24
CA ILE A 13 -1.31 -8.59 -6.63
C ILE A 13 -1.11 -9.92 -7.34
N GLU A 14 -2.07 -10.36 -8.15
CA GLU A 14 -1.93 -11.61 -8.90
C GLU A 14 -0.69 -11.59 -9.78
N ALA A 15 -0.03 -12.76 -9.90
CA ALA A 15 1.24 -12.87 -10.60
C ALA A 15 1.17 -12.40 -12.06
N ALA A 16 0.06 -12.72 -12.74
CA ALA A 16 -0.11 -12.38 -14.14
C ALA A 16 -0.14 -10.86 -14.42
N SER A 17 -0.54 -10.06 -13.42
CA SER A 17 -0.64 -8.59 -13.56
C SER A 17 0.53 -7.86 -12.91
N PHE A 18 1.43 -8.55 -12.22
CA PHE A 18 2.38 -7.89 -11.33
C PHE A 18 3.39 -7.02 -12.06
N GLU A 19 3.93 -7.47 -13.18
CA GLU A 19 4.89 -6.66 -13.95
C GLU A 19 4.25 -5.38 -14.48
N ALA A 20 3.03 -5.48 -15.03
CA ALA A 20 2.28 -4.31 -15.49
C ALA A 20 1.93 -3.38 -14.34
N TYR A 21 1.58 -3.95 -13.17
CA TYR A 21 1.33 -3.18 -11.95
C TYR A 21 2.56 -2.38 -11.53
N LYS A 22 3.74 -3.02 -11.51
CA LYS A 22 4.98 -2.34 -11.12
C LYS A 22 5.28 -1.16 -12.04
N GLN A 23 5.09 -1.34 -13.34
CA GLN A 23 5.32 -0.27 -14.31
C GLN A 23 4.37 0.91 -14.05
N TRP A 24 3.07 0.64 -13.96
CA TRP A 24 2.07 1.67 -13.67
C TRP A 24 2.35 2.38 -12.35
N ALA A 25 2.63 1.63 -11.29
CA ALA A 25 2.91 2.19 -9.97
C ALA A 25 4.15 3.09 -10.00
N ASN A 26 5.24 2.63 -10.59
CA ASN A 26 6.49 3.40 -10.67
C ASN A 26 6.36 4.65 -11.52
N GLU A 27 5.61 4.59 -12.60
CA GLU A 27 5.49 5.71 -13.55
C GLU A 27 4.42 6.72 -13.12
N MET A 28 3.34 6.29 -12.47
CA MET A 28 2.18 7.12 -12.22
C MET A 28 1.78 7.21 -10.75
N ALA A 29 1.47 6.08 -10.11
CA ALA A 29 0.86 6.08 -8.78
C ALA A 29 1.84 6.54 -7.69
N VAL A 30 3.02 5.95 -7.62
CA VAL A 30 3.98 6.22 -6.54
C VAL A 30 4.46 7.66 -6.54
N PRO A 31 4.86 8.27 -7.68
CA PRO A 31 5.25 9.69 -7.67
C PRO A 31 4.14 10.61 -7.19
N TRP A 32 2.91 10.36 -7.60
CA TRP A 32 1.77 11.19 -7.20
C TRP A 32 1.45 11.02 -5.71
N LEU A 33 1.44 9.77 -5.22
CA LEU A 33 1.17 9.50 -3.80
C LEU A 33 2.23 10.16 -2.91
N LYS A 34 3.50 10.06 -3.28
CA LYS A 34 4.59 10.70 -2.52
C LYS A 34 4.48 12.22 -2.52
N ALA A 35 3.94 12.81 -3.57
CA ALA A 35 3.75 14.26 -3.67
C ALA A 35 2.54 14.76 -2.89
N ASN A 36 1.55 13.92 -2.63
CA ASN A 36 0.26 14.34 -2.07
C ASN A 36 -0.02 13.80 -0.66
N LEU A 37 0.70 12.78 -0.21
CA LEU A 37 0.58 12.19 1.11
C LEU A 37 1.97 12.07 1.76
N ASP A 38 2.00 11.94 3.08
CA ASP A 38 3.26 11.71 3.81
C ASP A 38 3.64 10.23 3.72
N VAL A 39 4.05 9.80 2.53
CA VAL A 39 4.46 8.42 2.25
C VAL A 39 5.89 8.23 2.74
N ILE A 40 6.10 7.28 3.64
CA ILE A 40 7.44 6.93 4.11
C ILE A 40 8.21 6.28 2.97
N ASP A 41 7.63 5.25 2.35
CA ASP A 41 8.13 4.69 1.10
C ASP A 41 7.09 3.71 0.53
N PHE A 42 7.40 3.18 -0.65
CA PHE A 42 6.56 2.25 -1.39
C PHE A 42 7.48 1.15 -1.95
N TRP A 43 7.25 -0.09 -1.53
CA TRP A 43 8.13 -1.22 -1.86
C TRP A 43 7.35 -2.29 -2.62
N MET A 44 8.04 -2.94 -3.55
CA MET A 44 7.49 -4.04 -4.33
C MET A 44 8.44 -5.22 -4.32
N ASP A 45 7.89 -6.43 -4.36
CA ASP A 45 8.67 -7.66 -4.32
C ASP A 45 9.71 -7.69 -5.45
N CYS A 46 10.92 -8.11 -5.10
CA CYS A 46 12.05 -8.20 -6.03
C CYS A 46 12.50 -9.66 -6.26
N GLY A 47 11.70 -10.64 -5.82
CA GLY A 47 12.00 -12.06 -6.00
C GLY A 47 12.73 -12.73 -4.86
N ILE A 48 12.96 -12.02 -3.75
CA ILE A 48 13.55 -12.63 -2.54
C ILE A 48 12.42 -13.30 -1.77
N GLU A 49 12.59 -14.60 -1.48
CA GLU A 49 11.59 -15.39 -0.79
C GLU A 49 11.42 -14.94 0.65
N ALA A 50 10.16 -14.85 1.10
CA ALA A 50 9.86 -14.51 2.49
C ALA A 50 10.24 -15.65 3.43
N GLU A 51 10.70 -15.31 4.64
CA GLU A 51 10.96 -16.27 5.69
C GLU A 51 9.84 -16.20 6.71
N VAL A 52 9.07 -17.28 6.84
CA VAL A 52 7.91 -17.37 7.75
C VAL A 52 8.27 -18.29 8.90
N SER A 53 8.06 -17.84 10.13
CA SER A 53 8.39 -18.61 11.33
C SER A 53 7.43 -18.26 12.46
N GLY A 54 7.66 -18.87 13.63
CA GLY A 54 6.83 -18.69 14.81
C GLY A 54 6.18 -20.00 15.21
N SER A 55 5.51 -20.03 16.37
CA SER A 55 4.86 -21.24 16.88
C SER A 55 3.55 -21.58 16.18
N SER A 56 2.94 -20.59 15.49
CA SER A 56 1.71 -20.81 14.73
C SER A 56 1.70 -19.88 13.51
N PRO A 57 2.59 -20.13 12.54
CA PRO A 57 2.69 -19.23 11.39
C PRO A 57 1.45 -19.29 10.51
N GLN A 58 0.98 -18.13 10.08
CA GLN A 58 -0.18 -17.99 9.21
C GLN A 58 0.29 -17.52 7.83
N VAL A 59 -0.10 -18.22 6.80
CA VAL A 59 0.22 -17.88 5.41
C VAL A 59 -1.07 -17.88 4.62
N SER A 60 -1.32 -16.78 3.89
CA SER A 60 -2.47 -16.69 3.01
C SER A 60 -2.35 -17.71 1.87
N SER A 61 -3.48 -18.30 1.45
CA SER A 61 -3.52 -19.16 0.27
C SER A 61 -3.11 -18.42 -1.00
N ASN A 62 -3.15 -17.09 -0.99
CA ASN A 62 -2.72 -16.25 -2.12
C ASN A 62 -1.22 -15.91 -2.06
N GLY A 63 -0.49 -16.45 -1.08
CA GLY A 63 0.92 -16.16 -0.88
C GLY A 63 1.17 -14.92 -0.03
N GLN A 64 2.42 -14.50 0.04
CA GLN A 64 2.82 -13.30 0.77
C GLN A 64 2.45 -12.04 -0.01
N PRO A 65 2.23 -10.92 0.68
CA PRO A 65 2.10 -9.63 0.00
C PRO A 65 3.31 -9.35 -0.87
N ASN A 66 3.08 -8.80 -2.05
CA ASN A 66 4.15 -8.42 -2.97
C ASN A 66 4.26 -6.90 -3.15
N VAL A 67 3.41 -6.14 -2.47
CA VAL A 67 3.46 -4.68 -2.43
C VAL A 67 3.22 -4.24 -0.99
N THR A 68 4.06 -3.33 -0.52
CA THR A 68 3.88 -2.71 0.81
C THR A 68 4.20 -1.24 0.71
N TRP A 69 3.36 -0.38 1.26
CA TRP A 69 3.68 1.03 1.41
C TRP A 69 3.17 1.56 2.74
N ILE A 70 3.80 2.61 3.22
CA ILE A 70 3.57 3.15 4.56
C ILE A 70 3.32 4.65 4.47
N ILE A 71 2.25 5.09 5.13
CA ILE A 71 1.83 6.49 5.18
C ILE A 71 1.85 6.95 6.63
N ARG A 72 2.41 8.13 6.89
CA ARG A 72 2.33 8.75 8.21
C ARG A 72 1.14 9.70 8.24
N TRP A 73 0.39 9.63 9.33
CA TRP A 73 -0.74 10.51 9.61
C TRP A 73 -0.56 11.19 10.95
N ASP A 74 -1.04 12.42 11.09
CA ASP A 74 -0.98 13.14 12.37
C ASP A 74 -1.86 12.46 13.43
N SER A 75 -2.95 11.81 13.00
CA SER A 75 -3.89 11.08 13.84
C SER A 75 -4.77 10.18 12.99
N ILE A 76 -5.52 9.28 13.62
CA ILE A 76 -6.52 8.48 12.88
C ILE A 76 -7.66 9.36 12.34
N GLU A 77 -8.01 10.43 13.05
CA GLU A 77 -9.02 11.37 12.57
C GLU A 77 -8.55 12.09 11.31
N ASP A 78 -7.28 12.51 11.27
CA ASP A 78 -6.66 13.12 10.10
C ASP A 78 -6.70 12.16 8.91
N ARG A 79 -6.37 10.89 9.15
CA ARG A 79 -6.42 9.84 8.10
C ARG A 79 -7.83 9.69 7.53
N ARG A 80 -8.83 9.62 8.41
CA ARG A 80 -10.23 9.46 7.98
C ARG A 80 -10.73 10.63 7.15
N ALA A 81 -10.27 11.84 7.48
CA ALA A 81 -10.64 13.04 6.74
C ALA A 81 -9.93 13.13 5.39
N ARG A 82 -8.62 12.87 5.36
CA ARG A 82 -7.76 13.17 4.21
C ARG A 82 -7.62 12.04 3.20
N PHE A 83 -7.64 10.78 3.65
CA PHE A 83 -7.40 9.66 2.74
C PHE A 83 -8.49 9.56 1.67
N GLY A 84 -9.76 9.60 2.08
CA GLY A 84 -10.88 9.56 1.17
C GLY A 84 -10.91 10.75 0.21
N GLU A 85 -10.58 11.95 0.73
CA GLU A 85 -10.49 13.17 -0.07
C GLU A 85 -9.41 13.05 -1.16
N THR A 86 -8.23 12.55 -0.78
CA THR A 86 -7.13 12.33 -1.72
C THR A 86 -7.50 11.31 -2.80
N MET A 87 -8.09 10.18 -2.38
CA MET A 87 -8.49 9.11 -3.30
C MET A 87 -9.68 9.49 -4.19
N SER A 88 -10.39 10.56 -3.85
CA SER A 88 -11.51 11.08 -4.65
C SER A 88 -11.10 12.20 -5.59
N SER A 89 -9.83 12.62 -5.57
CA SER A 89 -9.37 13.73 -6.40
C SER A 89 -9.42 13.38 -7.88
N PRO A 90 -9.65 14.38 -8.76
CA PRO A 90 -9.63 14.13 -10.21
C PRO A 90 -8.29 13.57 -10.70
N GLU A 91 -7.18 14.03 -10.13
CA GLU A 91 -5.85 13.58 -10.50
C GLU A 91 -5.67 12.07 -10.20
N TRP A 92 -6.09 11.64 -9.00
CA TRP A 92 -6.00 10.22 -8.65
C TRP A 92 -6.90 9.37 -9.53
N LYS A 93 -8.12 9.83 -9.80
CA LYS A 93 -9.04 9.12 -10.70
C LYS A 93 -8.44 8.91 -12.09
N ALA A 94 -7.73 9.93 -12.60
CA ALA A 94 -7.07 9.83 -13.90
C ALA A 94 -5.92 8.81 -13.88
N ILE A 95 -5.14 8.77 -12.79
CA ILE A 95 -4.07 7.78 -12.59
C ILE A 95 -4.68 6.38 -12.49
N TRP A 96 -5.73 6.22 -11.69
CA TRP A 96 -6.40 4.94 -11.51
C TRP A 96 -7.01 4.41 -12.82
N ALA A 97 -7.49 5.30 -13.69
CA ALA A 97 -8.02 4.91 -15.00
C ALA A 97 -6.97 4.23 -15.88
N GLN A 98 -5.68 4.42 -15.60
CA GLN A 98 -4.58 3.77 -16.30
C GLN A 98 -4.10 2.48 -15.61
N HIS A 99 -4.77 2.06 -14.53
CA HIS A 99 -4.41 0.85 -13.81
C HIS A 99 -4.55 -0.37 -14.72
N PRO A 100 -3.53 -1.25 -14.78
CA PRO A 100 -3.55 -2.36 -15.73
C PRO A 100 -4.58 -3.44 -15.40
N ASN A 101 -4.93 -3.63 -14.12
CA ASN A 101 -5.93 -4.60 -13.70
C ASN A 101 -6.41 -4.31 -12.28
N GLU A 102 -7.48 -3.53 -12.16
CA GLU A 102 -8.05 -3.17 -10.85
C GLU A 102 -8.62 -4.37 -10.10
N ASN A 103 -8.88 -5.49 -10.77
CA ASN A 103 -9.37 -6.73 -10.17
C ASN A 103 -8.22 -7.68 -9.77
N GLY A 104 -6.97 -7.27 -9.95
CA GLY A 104 -5.81 -8.09 -9.63
C GLY A 104 -5.38 -8.10 -8.18
N TYR A 105 -6.06 -7.38 -7.29
CA TYR A 105 -5.77 -7.39 -5.86
C TYR A 105 -6.41 -8.62 -5.21
N LEU A 106 -5.64 -9.68 -5.03
CA LEU A 106 -6.13 -10.91 -4.40
C LEU A 106 -6.39 -10.71 -2.92
N GLN A 107 -5.60 -9.84 -2.27
CA GLN A 107 -5.77 -9.50 -0.87
C GLN A 107 -5.22 -8.09 -0.64
N MET A 108 -5.91 -7.33 0.20
CA MET A 108 -5.47 -6.03 0.66
C MET A 108 -5.63 -5.97 2.17
N ASN A 109 -4.64 -5.39 2.84
CA ASN A 109 -4.64 -5.23 4.29
C ASN A 109 -4.09 -3.85 4.65
N ALA A 110 -4.70 -3.21 5.63
CA ALA A 110 -4.21 -1.96 6.18
C ALA A 110 -4.19 -2.06 7.70
N ARG A 111 -3.02 -1.82 8.30
CA ARG A 111 -2.83 -1.83 9.76
C ARG A 111 -2.39 -0.47 10.23
N PHE A 112 -2.78 -0.11 11.43
CA PHE A 112 -2.47 1.20 12.01
C PHE A 112 -1.66 0.98 13.28
N LEU A 113 -0.48 1.59 13.34
CA LEU A 113 0.46 1.39 14.43
C LEU A 113 0.97 2.74 14.95
N LYS A 114 1.32 2.76 16.25
CA LYS A 114 2.01 3.90 16.86
C LYS A 114 3.47 3.54 17.09
N ALA A 115 4.34 4.52 17.03
CA ALA A 115 5.73 4.32 17.40
C ALA A 115 5.83 3.91 18.88
N SER A 116 6.74 2.98 19.17
CA SER A 116 7.06 2.61 20.54
C SER A 116 8.14 3.53 21.11
N ALA A 117 8.00 3.83 22.40
CA ALA A 117 8.96 4.64 23.15
C ALA A 117 9.27 5.97 22.47
#